data_74a1778ebba5020f7d9675eb484f6738
#
_entry.id   74a1778ebba5020f7d9675eb484f6738
#
_cell.length_a   1.000
_cell.length_b   1.000
_cell.length_c   1.000
_cell.angle_alpha   90.00
_cell.angle_beta   90.00
_cell.angle_gamma   90.00
#
_symmetry.space_group_name_H-M   'P 1'
#
loop_
_entity.id
_entity.type
_entity.pdbx_description
1 polymer ?
#
loop_
_entity_poly.entity_id
_entity_poly.type
_entity_poly.pdbx_seq_one_letter_code
_entity_poly.pdbx_strand_id
1 'polypeptide(L)'
;GQRVVSYIINADHSCHYCRTGHENICFHHSNSYIFHNENGISGYGGFGEYVIAKAEDLFVYSDTTSFEKMAFTEPLACVVNSINRTNIELGDDVVVIGGGTMGLLHVMVAKLKGARVIVSEPLEERRKKAIELGASAAIDPMNTNAVEEVLKLTNGRGAAVVYNTTASP
;
A
#
# COMPACT_ATOMS: atom_id res chain seq x y z
N GLY A 1 -13.93 18.37 18.22
CA GLY A 1 -13.36 18.09 16.93
C GLY A 1 -13.54 16.65 16.50
N GLN A 2 -13.77 16.44 15.22
CA GLN A 2 -13.85 15.11 14.63
C GLN A 2 -12.43 14.59 14.31
N ARG A 3 -12.24 13.28 14.37
CA ARG A 3 -11.03 12.60 13.87
C ARG A 3 -11.17 12.36 12.37
N VAL A 4 -10.17 12.74 11.60
CA VAL A 4 -10.24 12.69 10.14
C VAL A 4 -8.94 12.14 9.55
N VAL A 5 -9.06 11.56 8.36
CA VAL A 5 -7.95 11.29 7.45
C VAL A 5 -8.16 12.16 6.22
N SER A 6 -7.12 12.86 5.80
CA SER A 6 -7.17 13.70 4.61
C SER A 6 -6.88 12.89 3.35
N TYR A 7 -7.71 13.10 2.33
CA TYR A 7 -7.40 12.68 0.97
C TYR A 7 -6.33 13.60 0.38
N ILE A 8 -5.36 13.01 -0.28
CA ILE A 8 -4.19 13.75 -0.76
C ILE A 8 -4.21 14.04 -2.27
N ILE A 9 -5.21 13.53 -2.99
CA ILE A 9 -5.33 13.74 -4.43
C ILE A 9 -6.30 14.89 -4.66
N ASN A 10 -5.77 16.00 -5.16
CA ASN A 10 -6.57 17.19 -5.48
C ASN A 10 -6.86 17.20 -6.97
N ALA A 11 -8.06 16.82 -7.34
CA ALA A 11 -8.50 16.76 -8.72
C ALA A 11 -9.29 18.04 -9.10
N ASP A 12 -9.23 18.43 -10.37
CA ASP A 12 -10.01 19.55 -10.89
C ASP A 12 -11.45 19.17 -11.27
N HIS A 13 -11.76 17.88 -11.25
CA HIS A 13 -13.03 17.27 -11.65
C HIS A 13 -13.51 17.64 -13.06
N SER A 14 -12.71 18.32 -13.88
CA SER A 14 -13.08 18.85 -15.19
C SER A 14 -12.33 18.22 -16.36
N CYS A 15 -11.10 17.77 -16.15
CA CYS A 15 -10.28 17.20 -17.22
C CYS A 15 -10.77 15.81 -17.66
N HIS A 16 -10.22 15.31 -18.77
CA HIS A 16 -10.59 13.99 -19.30
C HIS A 16 -10.44 12.88 -18.25
N TYR A 17 -9.34 12.84 -17.52
CA TYR A 17 -9.07 11.80 -16.51
C TYR A 17 -10.09 11.84 -15.37
N CYS A 18 -10.40 13.02 -14.84
CA CYS A 18 -11.41 13.16 -13.79
C CYS A 18 -12.79 12.68 -14.27
N ARG A 19 -13.18 13.06 -15.49
CA ARG A 19 -14.47 12.66 -16.08
C ARG A 19 -14.58 11.17 -16.37
N THR A 20 -13.46 10.46 -16.44
CA THR A 20 -13.41 9.01 -16.66
C THR A 20 -13.10 8.22 -15.38
N GLY A 21 -13.15 8.87 -14.19
CA GLY A 21 -12.94 8.22 -12.90
C GLY A 21 -11.46 7.95 -12.56
N HIS A 22 -10.55 8.67 -13.19
CA HIS A 22 -9.10 8.54 -12.98
C HIS A 22 -8.53 9.81 -12.34
N GLU A 23 -9.14 10.26 -11.26
CA GLU A 23 -8.77 11.51 -10.57
C GLU A 23 -7.34 11.52 -10.06
N ASN A 24 -6.80 10.34 -9.74
CA ASN A 24 -5.41 10.16 -9.29
C ASN A 24 -4.36 10.56 -10.33
N ILE A 25 -4.74 10.67 -11.61
CA ILE A 25 -3.91 11.15 -12.71
C ILE A 25 -4.51 12.41 -13.36
N CYS A 26 -5.18 13.23 -12.56
CA CYS A 26 -5.72 14.51 -13.01
C CYS A 26 -4.64 15.35 -13.69
N PHE A 27 -4.95 15.87 -14.88
CA PHE A 27 -3.99 16.64 -15.68
C PHE A 27 -3.50 17.91 -14.96
N HIS A 28 -4.33 18.50 -14.11
CA HIS A 28 -4.00 19.70 -13.34
C HIS A 28 -3.57 19.40 -11.90
N HIS A 29 -3.39 18.13 -11.56
CA HIS A 29 -3.00 17.69 -10.23
C HIS A 29 -1.72 18.39 -9.72
N SER A 30 -0.69 18.53 -10.54
CA SER A 30 0.58 19.11 -10.16
C SER A 30 0.51 20.61 -9.81
N ASN A 31 -0.51 21.33 -10.28
CA ASN A 31 -0.64 22.77 -10.07
C ASN A 31 -1.41 23.14 -8.79
N SER A 32 -2.09 22.18 -8.18
CA SER A 32 -2.96 22.45 -7.03
C SER A 32 -2.35 22.05 -5.68
N TYR A 33 -1.23 21.34 -5.70
CA TYR A 33 -0.62 20.79 -4.48
C TYR A 33 0.52 21.60 -3.90
N ILE A 34 0.97 22.58 -4.61
CA ILE A 34 1.93 23.51 -4.04
C ILE A 34 1.09 24.52 -3.27
N PHE A 35 0.86 24.26 -1.98
CA PHE A 35 0.51 25.33 -1.08
C PHE A 35 1.66 26.33 -1.11
N HIS A 36 1.61 27.24 -2.05
CA HIS A 36 2.39 28.45 -1.98
C HIS A 36 1.73 29.29 -0.89
N ASN A 37 2.15 29.07 0.35
CA ASN A 37 1.89 30.10 1.33
C ASN A 37 2.79 31.31 0.98
N GLU A 38 2.38 32.47 1.44
CA GLU A 38 3.11 33.73 1.23
C GLU A 38 4.58 33.66 1.75
N ASN A 39 4.91 32.64 2.54
CA ASN A 39 6.22 32.38 3.14
C ASN A 39 7.09 31.41 2.32
N GLY A 40 6.65 30.94 1.15
CA GLY A 40 7.43 30.06 0.27
C GLY A 40 7.57 28.61 0.76
N ILE A 41 6.82 28.18 1.77
CA ILE A 41 6.82 26.82 2.26
C ILE A 41 5.87 25.99 1.39
N SER A 42 6.39 24.97 0.74
CA SER A 42 5.62 24.05 -0.11
C SER A 42 5.38 22.72 0.60
N GLY A 43 4.22 22.12 0.40
CA GLY A 43 3.89 20.78 0.88
C GLY A 43 2.51 20.64 1.49
N TYR A 44 2.15 19.43 1.85
CA TYR A 44 0.83 19.08 2.39
C TYR A 44 0.60 19.48 3.86
N GLY A 45 1.58 20.06 4.52
CA GLY A 45 1.47 20.43 5.92
C GLY A 45 1.38 19.27 6.91
N GLY A 46 1.68 18.02 6.49
CA GLY A 46 1.59 16.85 7.36
C GLY A 46 2.58 16.83 8.53
N PHE A 47 3.62 17.66 8.48
CA PHE A 47 4.58 17.89 9.57
C PHE A 47 4.33 19.22 10.28
N GLY A 48 3.12 19.77 10.21
CA GLY A 48 2.70 20.97 10.89
C GLY A 48 1.65 20.67 11.96
N GLU A 49 1.49 21.57 12.93
CA GLU A 49 0.47 21.45 13.97
C GLU A 49 -0.95 21.65 13.41
N TYR A 50 -1.06 22.43 12.32
CA TYR A 50 -2.32 22.77 11.67
C TYR A 50 -2.17 22.77 10.16
N VAL A 51 -3.22 22.36 9.47
CA VAL A 51 -3.34 22.41 8.01
C VAL A 51 -4.75 22.85 7.63
N ILE A 52 -4.86 23.61 6.55
CA ILE A 52 -6.16 23.94 5.96
C ILE A 52 -6.45 22.90 4.87
N ALA A 53 -7.59 22.23 4.99
CA ALA A 53 -8.04 21.25 4.00
C ALA A 53 -9.51 21.53 3.64
N LYS A 54 -9.93 21.11 2.44
CA LYS A 54 -11.33 21.17 2.05
C LYS A 54 -12.11 20.09 2.80
N ALA A 55 -13.34 20.40 3.18
CA ALA A 55 -14.19 19.45 3.91
C ALA A 55 -14.47 18.17 3.10
N GLU A 56 -14.55 18.29 1.77
CA GLU A 56 -14.77 17.18 0.84
C GLU A 56 -13.59 16.20 0.80
N ASP A 57 -12.38 16.64 1.16
CA ASP A 57 -11.18 15.82 1.18
C ASP A 57 -10.95 15.13 2.54
N LEU A 58 -11.87 15.27 3.48
CA LEU A 58 -11.75 14.76 4.85
C LEU A 58 -12.70 13.59 5.09
N PHE A 59 -12.14 12.45 5.44
CA PHE A 59 -12.90 11.26 5.83
C PHE A 59 -12.93 11.13 7.34
N VAL A 60 -14.12 11.19 7.91
CA VAL A 60 -14.34 11.01 9.35
C VAL A 60 -14.22 9.52 9.69
N TYR A 61 -13.54 9.21 10.77
CA TYR A 61 -13.44 7.86 11.29
C TYR A 61 -13.84 7.76 12.76
N SER A 62 -14.03 6.51 13.23
CA SER A 62 -14.49 6.25 14.59
C SER A 62 -13.52 6.74 15.65
N ASP A 63 -14.03 7.37 16.69
CA ASP A 63 -13.26 7.82 17.86
C ASP A 63 -12.56 6.68 18.61
N THR A 64 -12.97 5.43 18.37
CA THR A 64 -12.33 4.23 18.95
C THR A 64 -11.09 3.79 18.22
N THR A 65 -10.83 4.30 17.01
CA THR A 65 -9.64 3.96 16.22
C THR A 65 -8.48 4.88 16.59
N SER A 66 -7.31 4.31 16.86
CA SER A 66 -6.13 5.11 17.21
C SER A 66 -5.55 5.83 15.99
N PHE A 67 -4.83 6.93 16.23
CA PHE A 67 -4.17 7.69 15.16
C PHE A 67 -3.09 6.86 14.45
N GLU A 68 -2.37 5.99 15.19
CA GLU A 68 -1.37 5.09 14.62
C GLU A 68 -1.99 4.15 13.59
N LYS A 69 -3.18 3.60 13.87
CA LYS A 69 -3.91 2.77 12.90
C LYS A 69 -4.35 3.59 11.68
N MET A 70 -4.84 4.81 11.90
CA MET A 70 -5.32 5.67 10.82
C MET A 70 -4.20 6.18 9.93
N ALA A 71 -2.97 6.28 10.44
CA ALA A 71 -1.79 6.61 9.63
C ALA A 71 -1.52 5.59 8.51
N PHE A 72 -2.04 4.37 8.63
CA PHE A 72 -1.94 3.35 7.58
C PHE A 72 -3.00 3.49 6.46
N THR A 73 -3.96 4.41 6.58
CA THR A 73 -5.06 4.52 5.60
C THR A 73 -4.55 4.74 4.18
N GLU A 74 -3.62 5.67 3.98
CA GLU A 74 -3.07 5.97 2.65
C GLU A 74 -2.25 4.79 2.09
N PRO A 75 -1.23 4.26 2.77
CA PRO A 75 -0.47 3.12 2.25
C PRO A 75 -1.36 1.87 2.07
N LEU A 76 -2.35 1.65 2.92
CA LEU A 76 -3.30 0.56 2.76
C LEU A 76 -4.20 0.75 1.53
N ALA A 77 -4.63 1.98 1.23
CA ALA A 77 -5.39 2.27 0.02
C ALA A 77 -4.59 1.95 -1.24
N CYS A 78 -3.29 2.27 -1.26
CA CYS A 78 -2.37 1.89 -2.34
C CYS A 78 -2.30 0.37 -2.51
N VAL A 79 -2.17 -0.38 -1.42
CA VAL A 79 -2.12 -1.85 -1.44
C VAL A 79 -3.44 -2.45 -1.93
N VAL A 80 -4.58 -1.96 -1.44
CA VAL A 80 -5.91 -2.42 -1.89
C VAL A 80 -6.08 -2.18 -3.39
N ASN A 81 -5.68 -1.00 -3.89
CA ASN A 81 -5.71 -0.72 -5.32
C ASN A 81 -4.78 -1.66 -6.12
N SER A 82 -3.56 -1.91 -5.63
CA SER A 82 -2.61 -2.85 -6.23
C SER A 82 -3.22 -4.26 -6.35
N ILE A 83 -3.78 -4.76 -5.27
CA ILE A 83 -4.38 -6.10 -5.21
C ILE A 83 -5.66 -6.20 -6.05
N ASN A 84 -6.46 -5.15 -6.12
CA ASN A 84 -7.66 -5.13 -6.97
C ASN A 84 -7.35 -5.09 -8.47
N ARG A 85 -6.15 -4.67 -8.87
CA ARG A 85 -5.67 -4.71 -10.26
C ARG A 85 -5.15 -6.08 -10.67
N THR A 86 -4.90 -6.97 -9.73
CA THR A 86 -4.50 -8.34 -9.97
C THR A 86 -5.69 -9.26 -9.68
N ASN A 87 -5.86 -10.27 -10.51
CA ASN A 87 -6.97 -11.21 -10.35
C ASN A 87 -6.55 -12.35 -9.44
N ILE A 88 -6.45 -12.08 -8.12
CA ILE A 88 -6.18 -13.12 -7.12
C ILE A 88 -7.46 -13.92 -6.87
N GLU A 89 -7.37 -15.23 -7.03
CA GLU A 89 -8.41 -16.17 -6.72
C GLU A 89 -8.13 -16.93 -5.42
N LEU A 90 -9.16 -17.53 -4.85
CA LEU A 90 -9.06 -18.34 -3.65
C LEU A 90 -8.08 -19.51 -3.85
N GLY A 91 -7.07 -19.59 -3.01
CA GLY A 91 -6.06 -20.65 -3.07
C GLY A 91 -4.87 -20.37 -3.98
N ASP A 92 -4.82 -19.21 -4.62
CA ASP A 92 -3.65 -18.78 -5.40
C ASP A 92 -2.40 -18.65 -4.53
N ASP A 93 -1.27 -18.99 -5.11
CA ASP A 93 0.04 -18.71 -4.54
C ASP A 93 0.49 -17.31 -4.94
N VAL A 94 0.73 -16.46 -3.95
CA VAL A 94 1.17 -15.09 -4.13
C VAL A 94 2.54 -14.90 -3.47
N VAL A 95 3.48 -14.32 -4.21
CA VAL A 95 4.80 -13.96 -3.68
C VAL A 95 4.87 -12.45 -3.43
N VAL A 96 5.37 -12.08 -2.26
CA VAL A 96 5.68 -10.68 -1.92
C VAL A 96 7.19 -10.57 -1.72
N ILE A 97 7.84 -9.76 -2.55
CA ILE A 97 9.26 -9.44 -2.44
C ILE A 97 9.40 -8.18 -1.57
N GLY A 98 10.03 -8.34 -0.41
CA GLY A 98 10.18 -7.31 0.61
C GLY A 98 9.18 -7.48 1.77
N GLY A 99 9.69 -7.48 2.99
CA GLY A 99 8.94 -7.56 4.25
C GLY A 99 8.86 -6.23 4.99
N GLY A 100 8.97 -5.10 4.28
CA GLY A 100 8.74 -3.77 4.83
C GLY A 100 7.25 -3.46 5.00
N THR A 101 6.91 -2.23 5.37
CA THR A 101 5.51 -1.82 5.62
C THR A 101 4.60 -2.16 4.45
N MET A 102 4.97 -1.81 3.23
CA MET A 102 4.14 -2.10 2.04
C MET A 102 4.00 -3.59 1.80
N GLY A 103 5.09 -4.37 1.94
CA GLY A 103 5.06 -5.82 1.79
C GLY A 103 4.15 -6.49 2.82
N LEU A 104 4.26 -6.10 4.10
CA LEU A 104 3.42 -6.64 5.17
C LEU A 104 1.94 -6.31 4.98
N LEU A 105 1.61 -5.12 4.46
CA LEU A 105 0.24 -4.78 4.10
C LEU A 105 -0.27 -5.64 2.93
N HIS A 106 0.58 -5.92 1.90
CA HIS A 106 0.23 -6.86 0.83
C HIS A 106 -0.03 -8.27 1.37
N VAL A 107 0.79 -8.75 2.32
CA VAL A 107 0.56 -10.06 2.99
C VAL A 107 -0.83 -10.10 3.60
N MET A 108 -1.20 -9.10 4.39
CA MET A 108 -2.48 -9.05 5.09
C MET A 108 -3.66 -9.02 4.11
N VAL A 109 -3.61 -8.16 3.09
CA VAL A 109 -4.73 -7.99 2.15
C VAL A 109 -4.83 -9.18 1.19
N ALA A 110 -3.72 -9.72 0.67
CA ALA A 110 -3.74 -10.90 -0.18
C ALA A 110 -4.30 -12.14 0.58
N LYS A 111 -3.92 -12.30 1.87
CA LYS A 111 -4.52 -13.31 2.73
C LYS A 111 -6.03 -13.15 2.88
N LEU A 112 -6.53 -11.93 3.05
CA LEU A 112 -7.97 -11.65 3.12
C LEU A 112 -8.70 -12.01 1.82
N LYS A 113 -8.02 -11.99 0.67
CA LYS A 113 -8.54 -12.48 -0.62
C LYS A 113 -8.51 -14.02 -0.74
N GLY A 114 -7.96 -14.72 0.26
CA GLY A 114 -7.86 -16.17 0.28
C GLY A 114 -6.60 -16.74 -0.38
N ALA A 115 -5.61 -15.91 -0.69
CA ALA A 115 -4.33 -16.35 -1.23
C ALA A 115 -3.47 -17.04 -0.16
N ARG A 116 -2.61 -17.94 -0.61
CA ARG A 116 -1.47 -18.43 0.14
C ARG A 116 -0.26 -17.56 -0.15
N VAL A 117 0.21 -16.81 0.86
CA VAL A 117 1.24 -15.79 0.66
C VAL A 117 2.62 -16.29 1.09
N ILE A 118 3.61 -16.13 0.22
CA ILE A 118 5.03 -16.43 0.45
C ILE A 118 5.78 -15.10 0.40
N VAL A 119 6.61 -14.83 1.41
CA VAL A 119 7.41 -13.58 1.49
C VAL A 119 8.88 -13.89 1.22
N SER A 120 9.54 -13.09 0.39
CA SER A 120 10.99 -13.09 0.21
C SER A 120 11.57 -11.84 0.87
N GLU A 121 12.35 -12.01 1.94
CA GLU A 121 12.87 -10.91 2.76
C GLU A 121 14.20 -11.31 3.42
N PRO A 122 15.29 -10.52 3.26
CA PRO A 122 16.59 -10.84 3.84
C PRO A 122 16.65 -10.76 5.37
N LEU A 123 15.87 -9.86 5.99
CA LEU A 123 15.92 -9.64 7.43
C LEU A 123 15.04 -10.62 8.21
N GLU A 124 15.65 -11.40 9.10
CA GLU A 124 14.96 -12.43 9.87
C GLU A 124 13.76 -11.90 10.67
N GLU A 125 13.92 -10.75 11.32
CA GLU A 125 12.85 -10.14 12.12
C GLU A 125 11.63 -9.79 11.26
N ARG A 126 11.84 -9.31 10.02
CA ARG A 126 10.76 -9.03 9.08
C ARG A 126 10.12 -10.31 8.55
N ARG A 127 10.89 -11.37 8.31
CA ARG A 127 10.34 -12.69 7.97
C ARG A 127 9.45 -13.22 9.08
N LYS A 128 9.88 -13.15 10.35
CA LYS A 128 9.06 -13.53 11.50
C LYS A 128 7.76 -12.72 11.53
N LYS A 129 7.86 -11.40 11.33
CA LYS A 129 6.69 -10.52 11.32
C LYS A 129 5.72 -10.85 10.19
N ALA A 130 6.22 -11.19 9.02
CA ALA A 130 5.39 -11.63 7.89
C ALA A 130 4.59 -12.90 8.24
N ILE A 131 5.21 -13.88 8.88
CA ILE A 131 4.53 -15.11 9.35
C ILE A 131 3.45 -14.78 10.38
N GLU A 132 3.75 -13.92 11.38
CA GLU A 132 2.76 -13.47 12.37
C GLU A 132 1.54 -12.80 11.72
N LEU A 133 1.75 -12.04 10.66
CA LEU A 133 0.70 -11.35 9.93
C LEU A 133 -0.01 -12.24 8.91
N GLY A 134 0.45 -13.49 8.75
CA GLY A 134 -0.27 -14.52 8.03
C GLY A 134 0.34 -14.99 6.73
N ALA A 135 1.60 -14.68 6.47
CA ALA A 135 2.33 -15.36 5.41
C ALA A 135 2.43 -16.86 5.74
N SER A 136 2.26 -17.68 4.73
CA SER A 136 2.34 -19.15 4.85
C SER A 136 3.79 -19.64 4.88
N ALA A 137 4.71 -18.87 4.29
CA ALA A 137 6.14 -19.12 4.29
C ALA A 137 6.92 -17.81 4.14
N ALA A 138 8.17 -17.80 4.61
CA ALA A 138 9.09 -16.70 4.41
C ALA A 138 10.46 -17.25 4.02
N ILE A 139 11.02 -16.71 2.94
CA ILE A 139 12.28 -17.12 2.30
C ILE A 139 13.35 -16.09 2.59
N ASP A 140 14.56 -16.56 2.87
CA ASP A 140 15.76 -15.74 2.93
C ASP A 140 16.50 -15.76 1.57
N PRO A 141 16.36 -14.70 0.76
CA PRO A 141 16.96 -14.67 -0.57
C PRO A 141 18.50 -14.56 -0.55
N MET A 142 19.09 -14.25 0.61
CA MET A 142 20.53 -14.15 0.75
C MET A 142 21.20 -15.51 0.93
N ASN A 143 20.47 -16.49 1.45
CA ASN A 143 21.01 -17.82 1.78
C ASN A 143 20.38 -18.93 0.93
N THR A 144 19.32 -18.62 0.16
CA THR A 144 18.63 -19.61 -0.69
C THR A 144 18.25 -19.01 -2.04
N ASN A 145 18.11 -19.87 -3.05
CA ASN A 145 17.54 -19.46 -4.33
C ASN A 145 16.02 -19.28 -4.16
N ALA A 146 15.56 -18.03 -4.11
CA ALA A 146 14.17 -17.71 -3.87
C ALA A 146 13.22 -18.34 -4.91
N VAL A 147 13.64 -18.44 -6.18
CA VAL A 147 12.83 -19.05 -7.24
C VAL A 147 12.65 -20.56 -7.00
N GLU A 148 13.73 -21.26 -6.68
CA GLU A 148 13.67 -22.70 -6.36
C GLU A 148 12.80 -22.97 -5.14
N GLU A 149 12.92 -22.15 -4.09
CA GLU A 149 12.09 -22.30 -2.89
C GLU A 149 10.60 -22.04 -3.17
N VAL A 150 10.28 -21.04 -3.99
CA VAL A 150 8.89 -20.81 -4.43
C VAL A 150 8.38 -22.01 -5.23
N LEU A 151 9.16 -22.54 -6.18
CA LEU A 151 8.76 -23.72 -6.95
C LEU A 151 8.53 -24.95 -6.06
N LYS A 152 9.39 -25.18 -5.06
CA LYS A 152 9.18 -26.27 -4.06
C LYS A 152 7.87 -26.07 -3.30
N LEU A 153 7.65 -24.87 -2.76
CA LEU A 153 6.47 -24.54 -1.97
C LEU A 153 5.17 -24.62 -2.77
N THR A 154 5.24 -24.44 -4.09
CA THR A 154 4.09 -24.43 -5.00
C THR A 154 3.96 -25.69 -5.85
N ASN A 155 4.69 -26.75 -5.53
CA ASN A 155 4.71 -28.01 -6.31
C ASN A 155 5.04 -27.78 -7.80
N GLY A 156 5.99 -26.91 -8.09
CA GLY A 156 6.46 -26.60 -9.43
C GLY A 156 5.60 -25.61 -10.22
N ARG A 157 4.48 -25.12 -9.67
CA ARG A 157 3.56 -24.21 -10.40
C ARG A 157 4.06 -22.77 -10.46
N GLY A 158 4.86 -22.37 -9.47
CA GLY A 158 5.21 -20.95 -9.29
C GLY A 158 4.09 -20.13 -8.65
N ALA A 159 4.21 -18.81 -8.67
CA ALA A 159 3.22 -17.88 -8.13
C ALA A 159 2.27 -17.38 -9.22
N ALA A 160 0.98 -17.25 -8.90
CA ALA A 160 -0.01 -16.60 -9.76
C ALA A 160 0.26 -15.09 -9.86
N VAL A 161 0.70 -14.47 -8.76
CA VAL A 161 1.01 -13.04 -8.69
C VAL A 161 2.29 -12.81 -7.87
N VAL A 162 3.11 -11.88 -8.32
CA VAL A 162 4.30 -11.42 -7.59
C VAL A 162 4.19 -9.91 -7.36
N TYR A 163 4.24 -9.49 -6.10
CA TYR A 163 4.34 -8.08 -5.73
C TYR A 163 5.77 -7.74 -5.34
N ASN A 164 6.41 -6.85 -6.09
CA ASN A 164 7.68 -6.26 -5.69
C ASN A 164 7.42 -4.99 -4.90
N THR A 165 7.79 -5.00 -3.63
CA THR A 165 7.63 -3.86 -2.70
C THR A 165 8.97 -3.29 -2.24
N THR A 166 10.06 -3.66 -2.92
CA THR A 166 11.40 -3.13 -2.66
C THR A 166 11.71 -1.93 -3.54
N ALA A 167 12.60 -1.05 -3.07
CA ALA A 167 13.11 0.07 -3.86
C ALA A 167 14.26 -0.36 -4.81
N SER A 168 14.76 -1.57 -4.66
CA SER A 168 15.80 -2.14 -5.54
C SER A 168 15.16 -2.83 -6.74
N PRO A 169 15.75 -2.70 -7.92
CA PRO A 169 15.31 -3.42 -9.12
C PRO A 169 15.50 -4.92 -8.97
#